data_ea355747d06f918f97edc57cc76d7ea1
#
_entry.id   ea355747d06f918f97edc57cc76d7ea1
#
_cell.length_a   1.000
_cell.length_b   1.000
_cell.length_c   1.000
_cell.angle_alpha   90.00
_cell.angle_beta   90.00
_cell.angle_gamma   90.00
#
_symmetry.space_group_name_H-M   'P 1'
#
loop_
_entity.id
_entity.type
_entity.pdbx_description
1 polymer ?
#
loop_
_entity_poly.entity_id
_entity_poly.type
_entity_poly.pdbx_seq_one_letter_code
_entity_poly.pdbx_strand_id
1 'polypeptide(L)'
;MSIREDIERMECETLSPYATLSIHSRGRDDPEEQCDIRPVFQRDRDRILHCKAFRRLKNKTQVFLTPKGDHYRTRLSHTLEVSQNARTIAKALRLNEDLVEAIALGHDLGHTPFGHAGEFVLNGLCDESFHHNEQSVRIVEKLEKDGKGLNLTWEVRDGILNHQTRLMPHTLEGKIVRLSDKIAYINHDIDDAIRAQILTEENIPLELRKTLGFSTRQRLNTLIHNIISNSVGKDDIIMSEEVEQAMIELRKFNVRSCLQKSCGKRGRDKGKSNDRAVVLLLYGTYRASP
;
A
#
# COMPACT_ATOMS: atom_id res chain seq x y z
N MET A 1 -26.80 -23.24 13.38
CA MET A 1 -26.02 -22.44 12.42
C MET A 1 -25.36 -21.32 13.20
N SER A 2 -24.05 -21.20 13.11
CA SER A 2 -23.32 -20.13 13.81
C SER A 2 -23.44 -18.82 13.04
N ILE A 3 -23.17 -17.67 13.70
CA ILE A 3 -23.14 -16.35 13.02
C ILE A 3 -22.11 -16.36 11.87
N ARG A 4 -20.97 -16.99 12.07
CA ARG A 4 -19.95 -17.19 11.02
C ARG A 4 -20.51 -17.88 9.79
N GLU A 5 -21.23 -19.00 9.96
CA GLU A 5 -21.82 -19.75 8.86
C GLU A 5 -22.87 -18.94 8.09
N ASP A 6 -23.63 -18.09 8.78
CA ASP A 6 -24.57 -17.17 8.13
C ASP A 6 -23.82 -16.12 7.29
N ILE A 7 -22.72 -15.54 7.80
CA ILE A 7 -21.90 -14.58 7.03
C ILE A 7 -21.28 -15.26 5.81
N GLU A 8 -20.69 -16.47 5.97
CA GLU A 8 -20.09 -17.24 4.86
C GLU A 8 -21.13 -17.59 3.78
N ARG A 9 -22.37 -17.90 4.18
CA ARG A 9 -23.48 -18.09 3.23
C ARG A 9 -23.81 -16.80 2.50
N MET A 10 -23.89 -15.65 3.20
CA MET A 10 -24.12 -14.35 2.57
C MET A 10 -23.00 -14.00 1.58
N GLU A 11 -21.74 -14.31 1.88
CA GLU A 11 -20.64 -14.16 0.93
C GLU A 11 -20.93 -14.94 -0.37
N CYS A 12 -21.34 -16.22 -0.26
CA CYS A 12 -21.67 -17.05 -1.43
C CYS A 12 -22.84 -16.49 -2.26
N GLU A 13 -23.83 -15.87 -1.61
CA GLU A 13 -25.03 -15.35 -2.29
C GLU A 13 -24.81 -13.97 -2.92
N THR A 14 -23.94 -13.14 -2.35
CA THR A 14 -23.86 -11.72 -2.70
C THR A 14 -22.55 -11.31 -3.39
N LEU A 15 -21.46 -12.01 -3.16
CA LEU A 15 -20.18 -11.67 -3.78
C LEU A 15 -20.11 -12.12 -5.24
N SER A 16 -19.17 -11.55 -5.96
CA SER A 16 -18.83 -11.92 -7.34
C SER A 16 -18.39 -13.39 -7.41
N PRO A 17 -18.67 -14.12 -8.52
CA PRO A 17 -18.13 -15.47 -8.71
C PRO A 17 -16.59 -15.53 -8.75
N TYR A 18 -15.93 -14.38 -8.91
CA TYR A 18 -14.46 -14.25 -8.89
C TYR A 18 -13.90 -13.87 -7.51
N ALA A 19 -14.77 -13.64 -6.51
CA ALA A 19 -14.36 -13.28 -5.17
C ALA A 19 -13.74 -14.47 -4.43
N THR A 20 -12.77 -14.19 -3.60
CA THR A 20 -12.21 -15.17 -2.67
C THR A 20 -13.14 -15.30 -1.47
N LEU A 21 -13.89 -16.41 -1.39
CA LEU A 21 -14.83 -16.66 -0.30
C LEU A 21 -14.11 -17.20 0.93
N SER A 22 -14.54 -16.77 2.12
CA SER A 22 -13.98 -17.23 3.41
C SER A 22 -14.07 -18.74 3.58
N ILE A 23 -15.17 -19.34 3.15
CA ILE A 23 -15.40 -20.78 3.23
C ILE A 23 -14.44 -21.60 2.34
N HIS A 24 -13.89 -20.98 1.29
CA HIS A 24 -12.96 -21.62 0.35
C HIS A 24 -11.50 -21.23 0.58
N SER A 25 -11.19 -20.60 1.73
CA SER A 25 -9.80 -20.26 2.07
C SER A 25 -8.92 -21.51 2.11
N ARG A 26 -7.69 -21.39 1.62
CA ARG A 26 -6.65 -22.43 1.77
C ARG A 26 -6.25 -22.66 3.23
N GLY A 27 -6.71 -21.81 4.13
CA GLY A 27 -6.53 -21.94 5.56
C GLY A 27 -5.20 -21.39 6.08
N ARG A 28 -4.81 -21.89 7.22
CA ARG A 28 -3.67 -21.51 8.04
C ARG A 28 -2.65 -22.63 8.10
N ASP A 29 -1.39 -22.29 8.39
CA ASP A 29 -0.33 -23.30 8.53
C ASP A 29 -0.57 -24.16 9.80
N ASP A 30 -0.94 -23.51 10.91
CA ASP A 30 -1.28 -24.20 12.14
C ASP A 30 -2.82 -24.35 12.25
N PRO A 31 -3.37 -25.56 12.29
CA PRO A 31 -4.79 -25.78 12.49
C PRO A 31 -5.28 -25.17 13.80
N GLU A 32 -6.45 -24.53 13.77
CA GLU A 32 -7.08 -23.96 14.95
C GLU A 32 -8.60 -24.05 14.89
N GLU A 33 -9.24 -23.95 16.04
CA GLU A 33 -10.69 -23.93 16.14
C GLU A 33 -11.29 -22.72 15.43
N GLN A 34 -12.35 -22.96 14.67
CA GLN A 34 -13.12 -21.92 14.00
C GLN A 34 -13.84 -21.02 15.02
N CYS A 35 -13.88 -19.72 14.72
CA CYS A 35 -14.70 -18.79 15.50
C CYS A 35 -16.19 -18.99 15.14
N ASP A 36 -17.05 -18.91 16.13
CA ASP A 36 -18.51 -19.02 15.94
C ASP A 36 -19.14 -17.75 15.35
N ILE A 37 -18.43 -16.60 15.41
CA ILE A 37 -18.93 -15.28 14.97
C ILE A 37 -18.24 -14.82 13.69
N ARG A 38 -16.91 -14.92 13.58
CA ARG A 38 -16.11 -14.26 12.55
C ARG A 38 -15.57 -15.25 11.52
N PRO A 39 -15.77 -15.00 10.20
CA PRO A 39 -15.04 -15.68 9.14
C PRO A 39 -13.53 -15.51 9.24
N VAL A 40 -12.78 -16.33 8.49
CA VAL A 40 -11.31 -16.41 8.61
C VAL A 40 -10.60 -15.08 8.32
N PHE A 41 -11.04 -14.31 7.31
CA PHE A 41 -10.41 -13.06 6.93
C PHE A 41 -10.67 -11.94 7.94
N GLN A 42 -11.85 -11.90 8.58
CA GLN A 42 -12.11 -10.99 9.69
C GLN A 42 -11.18 -11.26 10.88
N ARG A 43 -10.95 -12.55 11.19
CA ARG A 43 -9.98 -12.92 12.24
C ARG A 43 -8.57 -12.45 11.91
N ASP A 44 -8.17 -12.54 10.64
CA ASP A 44 -6.84 -12.11 10.20
C ASP A 44 -6.67 -10.59 10.30
N ARG A 45 -7.67 -9.82 9.84
CA ARG A 45 -7.73 -8.37 10.03
C ARG A 45 -7.55 -8.00 11.50
N ASP A 46 -8.31 -8.61 12.39
CA ASP A 46 -8.26 -8.34 13.83
C ASP A 46 -6.87 -8.68 14.41
N ARG A 47 -6.26 -9.80 14.01
CA ARG A 47 -4.92 -10.18 14.43
C ARG A 47 -3.86 -9.16 14.03
N ILE A 48 -3.94 -8.67 12.78
CA ILE A 48 -3.03 -7.64 12.27
C ILE A 48 -3.23 -6.34 13.04
N LEU A 49 -4.47 -5.87 13.17
CA LEU A 49 -4.81 -4.62 13.84
C LEU A 49 -4.29 -4.58 15.30
N HIS A 50 -4.36 -5.71 15.99
CA HIS A 50 -3.93 -5.82 17.40
C HIS A 50 -2.45 -6.17 17.59
N CYS A 51 -1.67 -6.42 16.53
CA CYS A 51 -0.26 -6.78 16.65
C CYS A 51 0.62 -5.57 17.02
N LYS A 52 1.82 -5.84 17.55
CA LYS A 52 2.79 -4.81 17.94
C LYS A 52 3.32 -4.06 16.72
N ALA A 53 3.57 -4.77 15.61
CA ALA A 53 4.11 -4.19 14.37
C ALA A 53 3.14 -3.15 13.78
N PHE A 54 1.83 -3.40 13.76
CA PHE A 54 0.85 -2.45 13.27
C PHE A 54 0.86 -1.14 14.08
N ARG A 55 0.89 -1.23 15.41
CA ARG A 55 0.99 -0.04 16.28
C ARG A 55 2.27 0.78 16.05
N ARG A 56 3.36 0.13 15.63
CA ARG A 56 4.64 0.82 15.33
C ARG A 56 4.60 1.62 14.04
N LEU A 57 3.64 1.39 13.12
CA LEU A 57 3.49 2.16 11.88
C LEU A 57 3.28 3.65 12.15
N LYS A 58 2.70 4.03 13.30
CA LYS A 58 2.54 5.44 13.71
C LYS A 58 3.86 6.19 13.83
N ASN A 59 4.96 5.49 14.10
CA ASN A 59 6.28 6.07 14.33
C ASN A 59 7.22 5.90 13.12
N LYS A 60 6.73 5.39 11.99
CA LYS A 60 7.47 5.25 10.74
C LYS A 60 7.05 6.36 9.78
N THR A 61 8.02 7.10 9.26
CA THR A 61 7.77 8.15 8.26
C THR A 61 7.45 7.55 6.90
N GLN A 62 6.70 8.29 6.06
CA GLN A 62 6.41 7.86 4.69
C GLN A 62 7.60 8.21 3.78
N VAL A 63 7.70 9.40 3.26
CA VAL A 63 8.75 9.82 2.31
C VAL A 63 9.61 10.94 2.88
N PHE A 64 9.00 11.94 3.51
CA PHE A 64 9.71 13.08 4.03
C PHE A 64 10.02 12.93 5.52
N LEU A 65 11.28 13.16 5.91
CA LEU A 65 11.66 13.29 7.31
C LEU A 65 11.03 14.58 7.84
N THR A 66 10.24 14.42 8.88
CA THR A 66 9.37 15.44 9.46
C THR A 66 10.06 16.78 9.71
N PRO A 67 9.63 17.86 9.03
CA PRO A 67 9.74 19.19 9.58
C PRO A 67 8.75 19.33 10.75
N LYS A 68 8.94 20.32 11.60
CA LYS A 68 8.12 20.61 12.79
C LYS A 68 6.62 20.71 12.44
N GLY A 69 5.76 19.82 12.98
CA GLY A 69 4.29 19.89 12.87
C GLY A 69 3.60 18.51 12.90
N ASP A 70 2.33 18.45 13.31
CA ASP A 70 1.55 17.23 13.53
C ASP A 70 0.81 16.73 12.27
N HIS A 71 0.97 17.38 11.13
CA HIS A 71 0.17 17.12 9.91
C HIS A 71 0.86 16.24 8.87
N TYR A 72 1.96 15.55 9.22
CA TYR A 72 2.65 14.67 8.28
C TYR A 72 2.05 13.26 8.28
N ARG A 73 1.99 12.67 7.08
CA ARG A 73 1.58 11.29 6.93
C ARG A 73 2.60 10.34 7.56
N THR A 74 2.10 9.48 8.44
CA THR A 74 2.83 8.32 8.93
C THR A 74 2.48 7.10 8.07
N ARG A 75 3.25 6.02 8.20
CA ARG A 75 2.88 4.76 7.55
C ARG A 75 1.53 4.23 8.01
N LEU A 76 1.12 4.52 9.23
CA LEU A 76 -0.21 4.15 9.71
C LEU A 76 -1.31 4.86 8.92
N SER A 77 -1.21 6.17 8.72
CA SER A 77 -2.23 6.91 7.94
C SER A 77 -2.23 6.48 6.47
N HIS A 78 -1.06 6.24 5.86
CA HIS A 78 -0.96 5.65 4.53
C HIS A 78 -1.69 4.30 4.44
N THR A 79 -1.39 3.37 5.35
CA THR A 79 -2.02 2.04 5.40
C THR A 79 -3.54 2.13 5.48
N LEU A 80 -4.08 3.06 6.28
CA LEU A 80 -5.52 3.30 6.38
C LEU A 80 -6.11 3.89 5.09
N GLU A 81 -5.41 4.80 4.42
CA GLU A 81 -5.84 5.35 3.12
C GLU A 81 -5.81 4.28 2.02
N VAL A 82 -4.79 3.41 1.99
CA VAL A 82 -4.76 2.24 1.10
C VAL A 82 -5.95 1.32 1.36
N SER A 83 -6.23 1.00 2.61
CA SER A 83 -7.36 0.17 3.00
C SER A 83 -8.70 0.78 2.57
N GLN A 84 -8.89 2.08 2.77
CA GLN A 84 -10.11 2.79 2.38
C GLN A 84 -10.32 2.75 0.86
N ASN A 85 -9.27 3.05 0.05
CA ASN A 85 -9.35 3.01 -1.41
C ASN A 85 -9.64 1.59 -1.90
N ALA A 86 -8.92 0.60 -1.37
CA ALA A 86 -9.04 -0.79 -1.75
C ALA A 86 -10.43 -1.36 -1.44
N ARG A 87 -10.98 -1.07 -0.26
CA ARG A 87 -12.34 -1.49 0.12
C ARG A 87 -13.42 -0.82 -0.75
N THR A 88 -13.22 0.44 -1.15
CA THR A 88 -14.14 1.10 -2.08
C THR A 88 -14.22 0.36 -3.41
N ILE A 89 -13.07 -0.04 -3.96
CA ILE A 89 -12.99 -0.81 -5.20
C ILE A 89 -13.60 -2.21 -5.01
N ALA A 90 -13.21 -2.92 -3.94
CA ALA A 90 -13.70 -4.27 -3.65
C ALA A 90 -15.22 -4.30 -3.52
N LYS A 91 -15.80 -3.36 -2.77
CA LYS A 91 -17.25 -3.23 -2.60
C LYS A 91 -17.97 -3.01 -3.93
N ALA A 92 -17.46 -2.12 -4.79
CA ALA A 92 -18.04 -1.85 -6.09
C ALA A 92 -17.99 -3.07 -7.03
N LEU A 93 -16.94 -3.90 -6.92
CA LEU A 93 -16.75 -5.13 -7.69
C LEU A 93 -17.39 -6.37 -7.02
N ARG A 94 -17.99 -6.21 -5.85
CA ARG A 94 -18.52 -7.31 -5.01
C ARG A 94 -17.48 -8.39 -4.70
N LEU A 95 -16.24 -7.96 -4.39
CA LEU A 95 -15.17 -8.83 -3.90
C LEU A 95 -15.12 -8.80 -2.37
N ASN A 96 -14.31 -9.65 -1.75
CA ASN A 96 -14.26 -9.82 -0.32
C ASN A 96 -13.56 -8.63 0.38
N GLU A 97 -14.34 -7.73 0.99
CA GLU A 97 -13.82 -6.54 1.68
C GLU A 97 -12.96 -6.90 2.90
N ASP A 98 -13.28 -7.97 3.62
CA ASP A 98 -12.51 -8.38 4.81
C ASP A 98 -11.11 -8.87 4.43
N LEU A 99 -10.98 -9.61 3.32
CA LEU A 99 -9.70 -10.04 2.78
C LEU A 99 -8.86 -8.83 2.31
N VAL A 100 -9.49 -7.92 1.57
CA VAL A 100 -8.84 -6.66 1.12
C VAL A 100 -8.33 -5.86 2.31
N GLU A 101 -9.13 -5.69 3.35
CA GLU A 101 -8.75 -4.94 4.54
C GLU A 101 -7.58 -5.62 5.28
N ALA A 102 -7.64 -6.93 5.47
CA ALA A 102 -6.57 -7.68 6.12
C ALA A 102 -5.23 -7.54 5.37
N ILE A 103 -5.23 -7.68 4.05
CA ILE A 103 -4.02 -7.50 3.21
C ILE A 103 -3.52 -6.05 3.32
N ALA A 104 -4.42 -5.07 3.17
CA ALA A 104 -4.06 -3.65 3.21
C ALA A 104 -3.45 -3.24 4.56
N LEU A 105 -4.00 -3.72 5.69
CA LEU A 105 -3.43 -3.44 7.01
C LEU A 105 -2.08 -4.13 7.24
N GLY A 106 -1.82 -5.24 6.55
CA GLY A 106 -0.62 -6.05 6.72
C GLY A 106 0.55 -5.69 5.81
N HIS A 107 0.30 -5.05 4.64
CA HIS A 107 1.30 -4.95 3.58
C HIS A 107 2.61 -4.25 3.99
N ASP A 108 2.53 -3.22 4.82
CA ASP A 108 3.63 -2.32 5.19
C ASP A 108 4.27 -2.60 6.56
N LEU A 109 3.88 -3.69 7.25
CA LEU A 109 4.37 -4.01 8.60
C LEU A 109 5.89 -4.12 8.67
N GLY A 110 6.52 -4.64 7.61
CA GLY A 110 7.96 -4.88 7.50
C GLY A 110 8.79 -3.68 7.11
N HIS A 111 8.19 -2.54 6.78
CA HIS A 111 8.95 -1.36 6.39
C HIS A 111 9.89 -0.87 7.49
N THR A 112 11.05 -0.36 7.08
CA THR A 112 12.02 0.26 7.99
C THR A 112 11.54 1.63 8.49
N PRO A 113 12.11 2.19 9.58
CA PRO A 113 11.72 3.51 10.11
C PRO A 113 11.79 4.65 9.09
N PHE A 114 12.73 4.60 8.14
CA PHE A 114 12.95 5.61 7.10
C PHE A 114 12.49 5.14 5.72
N GLY A 115 11.51 4.25 5.65
CA GLY A 115 10.95 3.75 4.40
C GLY A 115 12.02 3.14 3.48
N HIS A 116 11.96 3.43 2.19
CA HIS A 116 12.92 2.89 1.20
C HIS A 116 14.38 3.31 1.43
N ALA A 117 14.65 4.45 2.09
CA ALA A 117 16.03 4.82 2.42
C ALA A 117 16.64 3.86 3.45
N GLY A 118 15.86 3.50 4.46
CA GLY A 118 16.29 2.49 5.44
C GLY A 118 16.44 1.11 4.80
N GLU A 119 15.55 0.74 3.89
CA GLU A 119 15.63 -0.49 3.11
C GLU A 119 16.93 -0.56 2.28
N PHE A 120 17.25 0.53 1.59
CA PHE A 120 18.51 0.64 0.83
C PHE A 120 19.77 0.48 1.71
N VAL A 121 19.79 1.13 2.87
CA VAL A 121 20.91 1.00 3.82
C VAL A 121 21.03 -0.43 4.31
N LEU A 122 19.93 -1.08 4.68
CA LEU A 122 19.94 -2.47 5.11
C LEU A 122 20.41 -3.42 3.99
N ASN A 123 20.01 -3.18 2.75
CA ASN A 123 20.50 -3.95 1.61
C ASN A 123 22.02 -3.86 1.40
N GLY A 124 22.63 -2.74 1.81
CA GLY A 124 24.08 -2.58 1.77
C GLY A 124 24.83 -3.17 2.98
N LEU A 125 24.14 -3.49 4.06
CA LEU A 125 24.71 -4.00 5.30
C LEU A 125 24.45 -5.49 5.55
N CYS A 126 23.43 -6.07 4.92
CA CYS A 126 23.06 -7.47 5.06
C CYS A 126 23.64 -8.28 3.88
N ASP A 127 24.10 -9.49 4.17
CA ASP A 127 24.56 -10.43 3.14
C ASP A 127 23.43 -10.89 2.20
N GLU A 128 22.19 -10.95 2.73
CA GLU A 128 20.97 -11.18 1.99
C GLU A 128 20.24 -9.87 1.72
N SER A 129 19.64 -9.74 0.53
CA SER A 129 18.86 -8.54 0.18
C SER A 129 17.66 -8.40 1.13
N PHE A 130 17.43 -7.16 1.60
CA PHE A 130 16.29 -6.83 2.47
C PHE A 130 15.13 -6.28 1.64
N HIS A 131 13.97 -6.93 1.73
CA HIS A 131 12.73 -6.47 1.10
C HIS A 131 11.63 -6.34 2.15
N HIS A 132 10.96 -5.16 2.20
CA HIS A 132 9.95 -4.89 3.23
C HIS A 132 8.73 -5.81 3.14
N ASN A 133 8.35 -6.28 1.96
CA ASN A 133 7.25 -7.23 1.77
C ASN A 133 7.60 -8.60 2.38
N GLU A 134 8.80 -9.11 2.15
CA GLU A 134 9.29 -10.36 2.77
C GLU A 134 9.41 -10.20 4.28
N GLN A 135 9.89 -9.05 4.74
CA GLN A 135 9.95 -8.74 6.17
C GLN A 135 8.55 -8.60 6.77
N SER A 136 7.54 -8.10 6.03
CA SER A 136 6.14 -8.08 6.49
C SER A 136 5.63 -9.49 6.74
N VAL A 137 5.87 -10.41 5.81
CA VAL A 137 5.52 -11.83 5.98
C VAL A 137 6.28 -12.44 7.16
N ARG A 138 7.60 -12.21 7.27
CA ARG A 138 8.40 -12.71 8.40
C ARG A 138 7.87 -12.21 9.76
N ILE A 139 7.41 -10.96 9.83
CA ILE A 139 6.82 -10.41 11.06
C ILE A 139 5.56 -11.19 11.43
N VAL A 140 4.63 -11.39 10.50
CA VAL A 140 3.36 -12.05 10.78
C VAL A 140 3.48 -13.56 10.98
N GLU A 141 4.50 -14.19 10.40
CA GLU A 141 4.72 -15.64 10.54
C GLU A 141 5.61 -16.00 11.75
N LYS A 142 6.62 -15.16 12.08
CA LYS A 142 7.68 -15.59 12.99
C LYS A 142 7.97 -14.62 14.15
N LEU A 143 7.72 -13.31 14.02
CA LEU A 143 8.22 -12.35 15.02
C LEU A 143 7.14 -11.89 16.00
N GLU A 144 5.88 -11.85 15.61
CA GLU A 144 4.79 -11.48 16.50
C GLU A 144 4.48 -12.59 17.51
N LYS A 145 3.77 -12.24 18.58
CA LYS A 145 3.37 -13.15 19.67
C LYS A 145 4.55 -13.96 20.23
N ASP A 146 5.67 -13.29 20.50
CA ASP A 146 6.85 -13.87 21.10
C ASP A 146 7.40 -15.07 20.33
N GLY A 147 7.46 -14.93 19.00
CA GLY A 147 8.03 -15.91 18.10
C GLY A 147 7.03 -16.92 17.48
N LYS A 148 5.75 -16.86 17.88
CA LYS A 148 4.71 -17.79 17.38
C LYS A 148 4.03 -17.34 16.09
N GLY A 149 4.19 -16.06 15.73
CA GLY A 149 3.49 -15.46 14.60
C GLY A 149 2.00 -15.25 14.81
N LEU A 150 1.33 -14.72 13.80
CA LEU A 150 -0.10 -14.42 13.83
C LEU A 150 -0.95 -15.57 13.29
N ASN A 151 -0.35 -16.57 12.65
CA ASN A 151 -1.04 -17.68 11.99
C ASN A 151 -2.16 -17.18 11.05
N LEU A 152 -1.78 -16.34 10.07
CA LEU A 152 -2.71 -15.78 9.07
C LEU A 152 -3.02 -16.80 7.98
N THR A 153 -4.15 -16.64 7.29
CA THR A 153 -4.49 -17.43 6.12
C THR A 153 -3.50 -17.23 4.98
N TRP A 154 -3.43 -18.21 4.09
CA TRP A 154 -2.55 -18.16 2.93
C TRP A 154 -2.82 -16.94 2.05
N GLU A 155 -4.09 -16.60 1.80
CA GLU A 155 -4.50 -15.50 0.94
C GLU A 155 -4.02 -14.15 1.46
N VAL A 156 -4.08 -13.93 2.77
CA VAL A 156 -3.58 -12.69 3.39
C VAL A 156 -2.07 -12.62 3.28
N ARG A 157 -1.34 -13.72 3.52
CA ARG A 157 0.12 -13.76 3.39
C ARG A 157 0.57 -13.57 1.94
N ASP A 158 -0.12 -14.19 0.98
CA ASP A 158 0.13 -14.01 -0.46
C ASP A 158 -0.06 -12.54 -0.86
N GLY A 159 -1.16 -11.91 -0.45
CA GLY A 159 -1.42 -10.50 -0.73
C GLY A 159 -0.36 -9.58 -0.13
N ILE A 160 0.08 -9.83 1.11
CA ILE A 160 1.16 -9.08 1.78
C ILE A 160 2.49 -9.26 1.03
N LEU A 161 2.84 -10.49 0.65
CA LEU A 161 4.10 -10.78 -0.04
C LEU A 161 4.16 -10.13 -1.42
N ASN A 162 3.06 -10.19 -2.17
CA ASN A 162 3.03 -9.88 -3.59
C ASN A 162 2.48 -8.49 -3.93
N HIS A 163 2.31 -7.58 -2.94
CA HIS A 163 1.76 -6.23 -3.19
C HIS A 163 2.71 -5.33 -4.01
N GLN A 164 4.01 -5.62 -4.04
CA GLN A 164 4.98 -4.81 -4.77
C GLN A 164 4.75 -4.81 -6.29
N THR A 165 5.20 -3.75 -6.97
CA THR A 165 5.01 -3.56 -8.43
C THR A 165 5.54 -4.72 -9.28
N ARG A 166 6.63 -5.36 -8.85
CA ARG A 166 7.29 -6.46 -9.57
C ARG A 166 6.61 -7.82 -9.37
N LEU A 167 5.72 -7.93 -8.40
CA LEU A 167 5.06 -9.15 -8.01
C LEU A 167 3.57 -9.06 -8.32
N MET A 168 2.87 -10.21 -8.34
CA MET A 168 1.45 -10.26 -8.61
C MET A 168 0.76 -11.19 -7.61
N PRO A 169 -0.18 -10.67 -6.79
CA PRO A 169 -1.00 -11.50 -5.92
C PRO A 169 -1.89 -12.46 -6.70
N HIS A 170 -2.16 -13.62 -6.11
CA HIS A 170 -3.02 -14.63 -6.74
C HIS A 170 -4.51 -14.25 -6.70
N THR A 171 -4.95 -13.57 -5.64
CA THR A 171 -6.35 -13.17 -5.47
C THR A 171 -6.62 -11.80 -6.10
N LEU A 172 -7.86 -11.58 -6.56
CA LEU A 172 -8.27 -10.27 -7.06
C LEU A 172 -8.21 -9.21 -5.96
N GLU A 173 -8.53 -9.59 -4.73
CA GLU A 173 -8.44 -8.74 -3.55
C GLU A 173 -7.00 -8.25 -3.32
N GLY A 174 -6.02 -9.13 -3.45
CA GLY A 174 -4.60 -8.77 -3.39
C GLY A 174 -4.19 -7.82 -4.53
N LYS A 175 -4.69 -8.06 -5.77
CA LYS A 175 -4.44 -7.16 -6.91
C LYS A 175 -5.03 -5.76 -6.68
N ILE A 176 -6.20 -5.66 -6.05
CA ILE A 176 -6.80 -4.36 -5.65
C ILE A 176 -5.88 -3.64 -4.68
N VAL A 177 -5.40 -4.31 -3.63
CA VAL A 177 -4.50 -3.68 -2.64
C VAL A 177 -3.23 -3.17 -3.31
N ARG A 178 -2.62 -3.97 -4.19
CA ARG A 178 -1.43 -3.60 -4.98
C ARG A 178 -1.64 -2.33 -5.81
N LEU A 179 -2.80 -2.15 -6.45
CA LEU A 179 -3.11 -0.92 -7.20
C LEU A 179 -3.43 0.24 -6.26
N SER A 180 -4.16 -0.01 -5.18
CA SER A 180 -4.53 1.00 -4.20
C SER A 180 -3.31 1.59 -3.48
N ASP A 181 -2.30 0.78 -3.18
CA ASP A 181 -1.02 1.25 -2.65
C ASP A 181 -0.33 2.21 -3.64
N LYS A 182 -0.26 1.83 -4.95
CA LYS A 182 0.30 2.71 -5.99
C LYS A 182 -0.45 4.05 -6.07
N ILE A 183 -1.77 4.02 -6.06
CA ILE A 183 -2.61 5.23 -6.09
C ILE A 183 -2.34 6.11 -4.87
N ALA A 184 -2.28 5.50 -3.69
CA ALA A 184 -2.08 6.22 -2.45
C ALA A 184 -0.70 6.90 -2.43
N TYR A 185 0.40 6.16 -2.66
CA TYR A 185 1.73 6.75 -2.54
C TYR A 185 2.00 7.85 -3.58
N ILE A 186 1.51 7.71 -4.85
CA ILE A 186 1.69 8.76 -5.86
C ILE A 186 1.00 10.07 -5.43
N ASN A 187 -0.21 9.98 -4.92
CA ASN A 187 -0.94 11.16 -4.44
C ASN A 187 -0.32 11.75 -3.17
N HIS A 188 0.16 10.91 -2.27
CA HIS A 188 0.87 11.34 -1.06
C HIS A 188 2.15 12.10 -1.39
N ASP A 189 2.96 11.59 -2.31
CA ASP A 189 4.20 12.23 -2.74
C ASP A 189 3.94 13.63 -3.35
N ILE A 190 2.85 13.78 -4.12
CA ILE A 190 2.45 15.08 -4.69
C ILE A 190 1.99 16.03 -3.59
N ASP A 191 1.09 15.61 -2.71
CA ASP A 191 0.58 16.42 -1.61
C ASP A 191 1.73 16.89 -0.70
N ASP A 192 2.65 16.00 -0.37
CA ASP A 192 3.81 16.31 0.47
C ASP A 192 4.78 17.27 -0.24
N ALA A 193 4.98 17.10 -1.56
CA ALA A 193 5.79 18.02 -2.37
C ALA A 193 5.15 19.43 -2.48
N ILE A 194 3.83 19.52 -2.59
CA ILE A 194 3.09 20.78 -2.58
C ILE A 194 3.20 21.44 -1.20
N ARG A 195 3.00 20.68 -0.12
CA ARG A 195 3.13 21.18 1.26
C ARG A 195 4.54 21.67 1.56
N ALA A 196 5.55 20.98 1.05
CA ALA A 196 6.95 21.41 1.15
C ALA A 196 7.30 22.59 0.22
N GLN A 197 6.33 23.15 -0.51
CA GLN A 197 6.52 24.21 -1.51
C GLN A 197 7.55 23.86 -2.60
N ILE A 198 7.69 22.57 -2.89
CA ILE A 198 8.52 22.03 -3.98
C ILE A 198 7.75 22.06 -5.29
N LEU A 199 6.45 21.75 -5.26
CA LEU A 199 5.55 21.74 -6.40
C LEU A 199 4.31 22.60 -6.16
N THR A 200 3.61 22.92 -7.24
CA THR A 200 2.20 23.34 -7.23
C THR A 200 1.43 22.43 -8.18
N GLU A 201 0.10 22.39 -8.09
CA GLU A 201 -0.72 21.60 -9.02
C GLU A 201 -0.49 22.03 -10.49
N GLU A 202 -0.22 23.31 -10.73
CA GLU A 202 0.04 23.85 -12.08
C GLU A 202 1.37 23.38 -12.66
N ASN A 203 2.31 22.91 -11.84
CA ASN A 203 3.58 22.36 -12.32
C ASN A 203 3.41 20.97 -12.94
N ILE A 204 2.32 20.26 -12.62
CA ILE A 204 2.02 18.97 -13.22
C ILE A 204 1.67 19.19 -14.70
N PRO A 205 2.26 18.46 -15.64
CA PRO A 205 1.99 18.60 -17.07
C PRO A 205 0.49 18.59 -17.39
N LEU A 206 0.07 19.51 -18.25
CA LEU A 206 -1.36 19.72 -18.55
C LEU A 206 -2.04 18.44 -19.06
N GLU A 207 -1.35 17.65 -19.89
CA GLU A 207 -1.90 16.40 -20.44
C GLU A 207 -2.19 15.38 -19.31
N LEU A 208 -1.29 15.25 -18.32
CA LEU A 208 -1.53 14.38 -17.18
C LEU A 208 -2.71 14.87 -16.32
N ARG A 209 -2.86 16.21 -16.17
CA ARG A 209 -4.01 16.78 -15.44
C ARG A 209 -5.32 16.61 -16.18
N LYS A 210 -5.32 16.63 -17.52
CA LYS A 210 -6.52 16.36 -18.33
C LYS A 210 -6.98 14.91 -18.16
N THR A 211 -6.04 13.96 -18.19
CA THR A 211 -6.36 12.53 -18.06
C THR A 211 -6.70 12.14 -16.62
N LEU A 212 -5.92 12.60 -15.63
CA LEU A 212 -6.03 12.13 -14.25
C LEU A 212 -6.87 13.04 -13.35
N GLY A 213 -6.97 14.34 -13.67
CA GLY A 213 -7.67 15.35 -12.87
C GLY A 213 -6.77 16.48 -12.40
N PHE A 214 -7.38 17.61 -12.05
CA PHE A 214 -6.73 18.87 -11.71
C PHE A 214 -6.50 19.07 -10.21
N SER A 215 -6.83 18.07 -9.40
CA SER A 215 -6.62 18.06 -7.95
C SER A 215 -6.47 16.64 -7.44
N THR A 216 -5.88 16.46 -6.24
CA THR A 216 -5.75 15.15 -5.58
C THR A 216 -7.09 14.42 -5.51
N ARG A 217 -8.19 15.13 -5.15
CA ARG A 217 -9.53 14.54 -5.10
C ARG A 217 -9.99 14.02 -6.47
N GLN A 218 -9.78 14.78 -7.53
CA GLN A 218 -10.16 14.37 -8.89
C GLN A 218 -9.30 13.19 -9.35
N ARG A 219 -7.99 13.22 -9.11
CA ARG A 219 -7.09 12.11 -9.45
C ARG A 219 -7.50 10.80 -8.78
N LEU A 220 -7.73 10.83 -7.47
CA LEU A 220 -8.19 9.64 -6.74
C LEU A 220 -9.50 9.11 -7.32
N ASN A 221 -10.47 9.99 -7.57
CA ASN A 221 -11.75 9.60 -8.14
C ASN A 221 -11.58 8.98 -9.54
N THR A 222 -10.80 9.60 -10.42
CA THR A 222 -10.53 9.09 -11.77
C THR A 222 -9.89 7.70 -11.73
N LEU A 223 -8.85 7.51 -10.90
CA LEU A 223 -8.14 6.25 -10.80
C LEU A 223 -9.03 5.13 -10.25
N ILE A 224 -9.78 5.38 -9.18
CA ILE A 224 -10.72 4.41 -8.59
C ILE A 224 -11.83 4.06 -9.58
N HIS A 225 -12.48 5.03 -10.20
CA HIS A 225 -13.51 4.80 -11.19
C HIS A 225 -12.99 4.01 -12.40
N ASN A 226 -11.79 4.35 -12.89
CA ASN A 226 -11.20 3.65 -14.02
C ASN A 226 -10.95 2.18 -13.72
N ILE A 227 -10.41 1.84 -12.54
CA ILE A 227 -10.24 0.43 -12.12
C ILE A 227 -11.59 -0.28 -12.07
N ILE A 228 -12.58 0.30 -11.40
CA ILE A 228 -13.91 -0.31 -11.26
C ILE A 228 -14.53 -0.55 -12.63
N SER A 229 -14.59 0.46 -13.48
CA SER A 229 -15.25 0.37 -14.80
C SER A 229 -14.59 -0.64 -15.73
N ASN A 230 -13.27 -0.81 -15.63
CA ASN A 230 -12.55 -1.75 -16.48
C ASN A 230 -12.52 -3.18 -15.92
N SER A 231 -12.83 -3.39 -14.63
CA SER A 231 -12.75 -4.69 -13.95
C SER A 231 -14.10 -5.34 -13.70
N VAL A 232 -15.22 -4.60 -13.79
CA VAL A 232 -16.56 -5.15 -13.57
C VAL A 232 -16.82 -6.36 -14.46
N GLY A 233 -17.20 -7.49 -13.86
CA GLY A 233 -17.53 -8.74 -14.54
C GLY A 233 -16.34 -9.48 -15.15
N LYS A 234 -15.11 -9.11 -14.80
CA LYS A 234 -13.88 -9.78 -15.27
C LYS A 234 -13.19 -10.53 -14.16
N ASP A 235 -12.46 -11.57 -14.54
CA ASP A 235 -11.54 -12.31 -13.66
C ASP A 235 -10.14 -11.64 -13.63
N ASP A 236 -10.12 -10.31 -13.57
CA ASP A 236 -8.89 -9.54 -13.38
C ASP A 236 -9.20 -8.13 -12.90
N ILE A 237 -8.19 -7.49 -12.28
CA ILE A 237 -8.23 -6.10 -11.83
C ILE A 237 -7.33 -5.27 -12.74
N ILE A 238 -7.94 -4.47 -13.61
CA ILE A 238 -7.25 -3.75 -14.66
C ILE A 238 -7.60 -2.26 -14.67
N MET A 239 -6.67 -1.48 -15.18
CA MET A 239 -6.81 -0.06 -15.48
C MET A 239 -6.74 0.10 -17.01
N SER A 240 -7.37 1.13 -17.59
CA SER A 240 -7.16 1.41 -19.00
C SER A 240 -5.72 1.81 -19.27
N GLU A 241 -5.18 1.44 -20.43
CA GLU A 241 -3.80 1.71 -20.83
C GLU A 241 -3.47 3.22 -20.73
N GLU A 242 -4.38 4.08 -21.17
CA GLU A 242 -4.22 5.54 -21.11
C GLU A 242 -4.00 6.04 -19.67
N VAL A 243 -4.87 5.59 -18.74
CA VAL A 243 -4.81 6.04 -17.32
C VAL A 243 -3.62 5.42 -16.61
N GLU A 244 -3.28 4.16 -16.89
CA GLU A 244 -2.10 3.52 -16.32
C GLU A 244 -0.82 4.21 -16.78
N GLN A 245 -0.68 4.51 -18.07
CA GLN A 245 0.46 5.23 -18.61
C GLN A 245 0.57 6.64 -18.01
N ALA A 246 -0.54 7.36 -17.92
CA ALA A 246 -0.57 8.68 -17.29
C ALA A 246 -0.15 8.63 -15.81
N MET A 247 -0.57 7.61 -15.08
CA MET A 247 -0.16 7.39 -13.68
C MET A 247 1.36 7.11 -13.57
N ILE A 248 1.91 6.29 -14.47
CA ILE A 248 3.36 5.99 -14.53
C ILE A 248 4.15 7.27 -14.83
N GLU A 249 3.69 8.08 -15.78
CA GLU A 249 4.36 9.34 -16.13
C GLU A 249 4.27 10.38 -15.02
N LEU A 250 3.13 10.46 -14.33
CA LEU A 250 2.96 11.33 -13.16
C LEU A 250 3.97 10.97 -12.06
N ARG A 251 4.18 9.68 -11.79
CA ARG A 251 5.22 9.21 -10.86
C ARG A 251 6.61 9.64 -11.31
N LYS A 252 6.96 9.43 -12.59
CA LYS A 252 8.26 9.84 -13.13
C LYS A 252 8.46 11.37 -13.03
N PHE A 253 7.41 12.15 -13.30
CA PHE A 253 7.44 13.60 -13.17
C PHE A 253 7.72 14.02 -11.72
N ASN A 254 7.02 13.44 -10.75
CA ASN A 254 7.17 13.76 -9.34
C ASN A 254 8.62 13.50 -8.86
N VAL A 255 9.18 12.33 -9.17
CA VAL A 255 10.57 11.98 -8.85
C VAL A 255 11.57 13.00 -9.46
N ARG A 256 11.41 13.35 -10.75
CA ARG A 256 12.30 14.32 -11.43
C ARG A 256 12.21 15.71 -10.79
N SER A 257 11.03 16.19 -10.50
CA SER A 257 10.79 17.52 -9.94
C SER A 257 11.39 17.68 -8.54
N CYS A 258 11.27 16.64 -7.70
CA CYS A 258 11.89 16.63 -6.39
C CYS A 258 13.43 16.63 -6.47
N LEU A 259 14.03 15.88 -7.41
CA LEU A 259 15.48 15.86 -7.62
C LEU A 259 16.03 17.20 -8.12
N GLN A 260 15.38 17.83 -9.12
CA GLN A 260 15.85 19.08 -9.71
C GLN A 260 15.86 20.25 -8.70
N LYS A 261 14.82 20.38 -7.89
CA LYS A 261 14.72 21.49 -6.92
C LYS A 261 15.63 21.27 -5.69
N SER A 262 15.92 20.03 -5.32
CA SER A 262 16.90 19.75 -4.27
C SER A 262 18.35 20.09 -4.71
N CYS A 263 18.70 19.94 -6.00
CA CYS A 263 19.99 20.37 -6.54
C CYS A 263 20.11 21.89 -6.70
N GLY A 264 19.05 22.60 -7.10
CA GLY A 264 19.07 24.05 -7.33
C GLY A 264 19.24 24.92 -6.07
N LYS A 265 18.89 24.41 -4.88
CA LYS A 265 19.05 25.10 -3.60
C LYS A 265 20.45 24.92 -2.95
N ARG A 266 21.35 24.14 -3.55
CA ARG A 266 22.71 23.91 -3.02
C ARG A 266 23.60 25.15 -2.92
N GLY A 267 23.21 26.27 -3.54
CA GLY A 267 24.02 27.50 -3.61
C GLY A 267 23.85 28.50 -2.48
N ARG A 268 22.84 28.41 -1.59
CA ARG A 268 22.50 29.49 -0.66
C ARG A 268 22.40 29.22 0.82
N ASP A 269 22.44 27.95 1.28
CA ASP A 269 22.30 27.67 2.72
C ASP A 269 23.20 26.52 3.19
N LYS A 270 24.33 26.87 3.79
CA LYS A 270 25.29 25.93 4.41
C LYS A 270 24.83 25.35 5.76
N GLY A 271 23.61 25.64 6.22
CA GLY A 271 23.16 25.34 7.59
C GLY A 271 22.19 24.16 7.76
N LYS A 272 21.70 23.54 6.68
CA LYS A 272 20.68 22.46 6.76
C LYS A 272 21.10 21.19 6.00
N SER A 273 22.25 20.62 6.32
CA SER A 273 22.90 19.58 5.53
C SER A 273 22.27 18.18 5.67
N ASN A 274 21.61 17.84 6.78
CA ASN A 274 21.15 16.48 7.04
C ASN A 274 19.85 16.12 6.33
N ASP A 275 18.88 17.04 6.22
CA ASP A 275 17.60 16.76 5.54
C ASP A 275 17.77 16.56 4.02
N ARG A 276 18.79 17.21 3.43
CA ARG A 276 19.10 17.11 2.01
C ARG A 276 19.76 15.79 1.62
N ALA A 277 20.61 15.23 2.48
CA ALA A 277 21.27 13.95 2.22
C ALA A 277 20.28 12.79 2.20
N VAL A 278 19.26 12.85 3.06
CA VAL A 278 18.21 11.82 3.13
C VAL A 278 17.25 11.90 1.93
N VAL A 279 16.87 13.11 1.49
CA VAL A 279 16.06 13.29 0.26
C VAL A 279 16.82 12.77 -0.97
N LEU A 280 18.13 13.03 -1.09
CA LEU A 280 18.98 12.53 -2.18
C LEU A 280 19.17 11.01 -2.13
N LEU A 281 19.28 10.41 -0.94
CA LEU A 281 19.31 8.97 -0.75
C LEU A 281 17.96 8.33 -1.14
N LEU A 282 16.84 8.92 -0.73
CA LEU A 282 15.50 8.45 -1.06
C LEU A 282 15.22 8.42 -2.57
N TYR A 283 15.65 9.46 -3.30
CA TYR A 283 15.42 9.55 -4.74
C TYR A 283 16.55 8.94 -5.60
N GLY A 284 17.75 8.81 -5.07
CA GLY A 284 18.88 8.14 -5.75
C GLY A 284 18.67 6.64 -5.91
N THR A 285 18.02 6.00 -4.94
CA THR A 285 17.70 4.57 -4.99
C THR A 285 16.58 4.22 -5.97
N TYR A 286 15.72 5.18 -6.31
CA TYR A 286 14.68 5.00 -7.34
C TYR A 286 15.25 4.85 -8.77
N ARG A 287 16.53 5.20 -8.99
CA ARG A 287 17.19 5.02 -10.32
C ARG A 287 17.68 3.60 -10.56
N ALA A 288 17.79 2.77 -9.54
CA ALA A 288 18.41 1.44 -9.65
C ALA A 288 17.40 0.29 -9.84
N SER A 289 16.10 0.57 -9.95
CA SER A 289 15.11 -0.46 -10.26
C SER A 289 14.61 -0.28 -11.69
N PRO A 290 14.84 -1.29 -12.58
CA PRO A 290 14.30 -1.31 -13.93
C PRO A 290 12.77 -1.34 -13.96
#